data_caf0341114486ad1e5fbbf3d446581a2
#
_entry.id   caf0341114486ad1e5fbbf3d446581a2
#
_cell.length_a   1.000
_cell.length_b   1.000
_cell.length_c   1.000
_cell.angle_alpha   90.00
_cell.angle_beta   90.00
_cell.angle_gamma   90.00
#
_symmetry.space_group_name_H-M   'P 1'
#
loop_
_entity.id
_entity.type
_entity.pdbx_description
1 polymer ?
#
loop_
_entity_poly.entity_id
_entity_poly.type
_entity_poly.pdbx_seq_one_letter_code
_entity_poly.pdbx_strand_id
1 'polypeptide(L)'
;MTRRPWLIVAAVAAVPRLAVLLVERRDILTAFTEKSDDIAQVFLKTGTFGFVPGHPTAWTQPLYAWFLIPIYWIFDRSWWAVGVIQIAVAVGTALLVYELGRRLVSQRVGLVAACVATLNPYLIWHDVHENREILDQFLAVAIVLLTMILAGRRSLWLGAVLGVTLALAILGNTRLLFLPLICCAFLVGREQRTWAVAGVVLAGCALALVPWVVRNKVSVGCFTLTTDTRALWKANNPNTYATLAAGKWIDDVPPLPNEPPTPEFAGAYYKVYGKVLPVDECARMRFYRHLVFQFWRDHPGEKAKLAGQASWMLWDPQAIRTEGRAESGGAVDVLREWAQPAYSIALFVLGILGVWLLPGRLALFGVVLLAYQTLVAMGFAGATRYRVPWDFLIALAATAAVWWAIDRRRRRSVA
;
A
#
# COMPACT_ATOMS: atom_id res chain seq x y z
N MET A 1 25.52 11.64 20.59
CA MET A 1 24.17 11.34 20.01
C MET A 1 23.25 12.48 20.35
N THR A 2 22.47 12.93 19.37
CA THR A 2 21.48 14.02 19.55
C THR A 2 20.51 13.66 20.68
N ARG A 3 20.20 14.62 21.57
CA ARG A 3 19.26 14.41 22.69
C ARG A 3 17.82 14.08 22.25
N ARG A 4 17.48 14.36 20.95
CA ARG A 4 16.11 14.20 20.38
C ARG A 4 16.16 13.63 18.97
N PRO A 5 16.53 12.35 18.76
CA PRO A 5 16.66 11.75 17.43
C PRO A 5 15.35 11.72 16.63
N TRP A 6 14.21 11.72 17.30
CA TRP A 6 12.89 11.76 16.66
C TRP A 6 12.64 13.07 15.90
N LEU A 7 13.25 14.20 16.33
CA LEU A 7 13.16 15.46 15.58
C LEU A 7 13.88 15.39 14.24
N ILE A 8 15.03 14.70 14.19
CA ILE A 8 15.75 14.47 12.93
C ILE A 8 14.89 13.67 11.99
N VAL A 9 14.31 12.55 12.47
CA VAL A 9 13.42 11.72 11.66
C VAL A 9 12.22 12.51 11.13
N ALA A 10 11.58 13.30 12.01
CA ALA A 10 10.45 14.13 11.62
C ALA A 10 10.82 15.19 10.57
N ALA A 11 11.95 15.86 10.74
CA ALA A 11 12.43 16.84 9.77
C ALA A 11 12.79 16.22 8.43
N VAL A 12 13.50 15.09 8.42
CA VAL A 12 13.87 14.36 7.20
C VAL A 12 12.64 13.84 6.46
N ALA A 13 11.58 13.45 7.17
CA ALA A 13 10.32 13.04 6.57
C ALA A 13 9.52 14.22 6.00
N ALA A 14 9.44 15.34 6.74
CA ALA A 14 8.56 16.45 6.39
C ALA A 14 9.17 17.39 5.33
N VAL A 15 10.45 17.75 5.45
CA VAL A 15 11.05 18.82 4.62
C VAL A 15 11.01 18.52 3.12
N PRO A 16 11.43 17.34 2.63
CA PRO A 16 11.37 17.04 1.19
C PRO A 16 9.93 17.03 0.67
N ARG A 17 8.98 16.50 1.44
CA ARG A 17 7.57 16.45 1.07
C ARG A 17 6.92 17.83 1.03
N LEU A 18 7.26 18.71 1.99
CA LEU A 18 6.81 20.09 1.95
C LEU A 18 7.36 20.83 0.73
N ALA A 19 8.62 20.57 0.35
CA ALA A 19 9.19 21.16 -0.86
C ALA A 19 8.42 20.71 -2.11
N VAL A 20 8.15 19.40 -2.26
CA VAL A 20 7.36 18.86 -3.39
C VAL A 20 5.94 19.39 -3.36
N LEU A 21 5.27 19.43 -2.20
CA LEU A 21 3.92 19.96 -2.04
C LEU A 21 3.81 21.42 -2.55
N LEU A 22 4.82 22.25 -2.27
CA LEU A 22 4.82 23.65 -2.71
C LEU A 22 5.11 23.79 -4.20
N VAL A 23 5.98 22.94 -4.76
CA VAL A 23 6.32 22.94 -6.19
C VAL A 23 5.13 22.43 -7.02
N GLU A 24 4.54 21.29 -6.62
CA GLU A 24 3.47 20.59 -7.33
C GLU A 24 2.06 21.11 -6.97
N ARG A 25 1.94 22.20 -6.23
CA ARG A 25 0.67 22.72 -5.65
C ARG A 25 -0.53 22.80 -6.61
N ARG A 26 -0.28 22.96 -7.91
CA ARG A 26 -1.32 23.05 -8.95
C ARG A 26 -1.81 21.66 -9.40
N ASP A 27 -0.97 20.64 -9.23
CA ASP A 27 -1.17 19.33 -9.78
C ASP A 27 -1.61 18.30 -8.73
N ILE A 28 -1.51 18.64 -7.43
CA ILE A 28 -1.83 17.74 -6.29
C ILE A 28 -3.22 17.11 -6.40
N LEU A 29 -4.23 17.88 -6.83
CA LEU A 29 -5.62 17.43 -6.94
C LEU A 29 -6.07 17.22 -8.40
N THR A 30 -5.16 17.25 -9.37
CA THR A 30 -5.49 17.18 -10.79
C THR A 30 -4.67 16.17 -11.57
N ALA A 31 -3.38 16.06 -11.31
CA ALA A 31 -2.48 15.21 -12.08
C ALA A 31 -2.57 13.72 -11.71
N PHE A 32 -2.88 13.42 -10.46
CA PHE A 32 -3.02 12.05 -9.96
C PHE A 32 -4.13 12.03 -8.93
N THR A 33 -5.34 11.68 -9.38
CA THR A 33 -6.51 11.58 -8.51
C THR A 33 -6.95 10.13 -8.35
N GLU A 34 -7.17 9.73 -7.11
CA GLU A 34 -7.71 8.41 -6.79
C GLU A 34 -9.25 8.43 -6.94
N LYS A 35 -9.84 7.29 -7.28
CA LYS A 35 -11.30 7.08 -7.33
C LYS A 35 -12.01 7.50 -6.04
N SER A 36 -11.29 7.50 -4.94
CA SER A 36 -11.74 7.90 -3.62
C SER A 36 -12.07 9.39 -3.51
N ASP A 37 -11.43 10.26 -4.31
CA ASP A 37 -11.72 11.69 -4.37
C ASP A 37 -13.17 11.95 -4.84
N ASP A 38 -13.56 11.33 -5.94
CA ASP A 38 -14.92 11.43 -6.47
C ASP A 38 -15.96 10.94 -5.46
N ILE A 39 -15.70 9.80 -4.81
CA ILE A 39 -16.59 9.23 -3.80
C ILE A 39 -16.73 10.19 -2.60
N ALA A 40 -15.60 10.76 -2.13
CA ALA A 40 -15.64 11.71 -1.00
C ALA A 40 -16.47 12.96 -1.33
N GLN A 41 -16.31 13.51 -2.53
CA GLN A 41 -17.07 14.67 -2.99
C GLN A 41 -18.58 14.36 -3.11
N VAL A 42 -18.96 13.21 -3.69
CA VAL A 42 -20.37 12.80 -3.81
C VAL A 42 -20.95 12.53 -2.43
N PHE A 43 -20.21 11.88 -1.53
CA PHE A 43 -20.66 11.60 -0.17
C PHE A 43 -20.97 12.89 0.61
N LEU A 44 -20.10 13.87 0.57
CA LEU A 44 -20.31 15.14 1.27
C LEU A 44 -21.50 15.94 0.75
N LYS A 45 -21.79 15.84 -0.55
CA LYS A 45 -22.92 16.54 -1.17
C LYS A 45 -24.26 15.85 -0.96
N THR A 46 -24.28 14.51 -0.88
CA THR A 46 -25.54 13.74 -1.01
C THR A 46 -25.72 12.64 0.04
N GLY A 47 -24.71 12.37 0.88
CA GLY A 47 -24.68 11.23 1.80
C GLY A 47 -24.46 9.87 1.11
N THR A 48 -24.28 9.84 -0.21
CA THR A 48 -24.11 8.59 -0.97
C THR A 48 -22.65 8.24 -1.10
N PHE A 49 -22.23 7.09 -0.56
CA PHE A 49 -20.89 6.55 -0.82
C PHE A 49 -20.85 5.88 -2.20
N GLY A 50 -20.59 6.67 -3.23
CA GLY A 50 -20.64 6.24 -4.63
C GLY A 50 -20.19 7.34 -5.60
N PHE A 51 -20.21 7.04 -6.90
CA PHE A 51 -19.87 7.99 -7.97
C PHE A 51 -21.09 8.78 -8.47
N VAL A 52 -22.29 8.29 -8.19
CA VAL A 52 -23.57 8.88 -8.63
C VAL A 52 -24.46 9.07 -7.40
N PRO A 53 -25.10 10.25 -7.21
CA PRO A 53 -26.05 10.49 -6.13
C PRO A 53 -27.16 9.43 -6.09
N GLY A 54 -27.44 8.89 -4.89
CA GLY A 54 -28.46 7.83 -4.69
C GLY A 54 -28.04 6.42 -5.14
N HIS A 55 -26.86 6.26 -5.73
CA HIS A 55 -26.34 4.96 -6.20
C HIS A 55 -25.06 4.58 -5.46
N PRO A 56 -25.15 3.88 -4.32
CA PRO A 56 -24.00 3.46 -3.55
C PRO A 56 -23.15 2.43 -4.30
N THR A 57 -21.84 2.47 -4.08
CA THR A 57 -20.88 1.55 -4.71
C THR A 57 -20.04 0.79 -3.68
N ALA A 58 -19.53 -0.38 -4.08
CA ALA A 58 -18.44 -1.11 -3.45
C ALA A 58 -17.26 -1.29 -4.43
N TRP A 59 -17.20 -0.46 -5.46
CA TRP A 59 -16.23 -0.57 -6.54
C TRP A 59 -14.78 -0.46 -6.10
N THR A 60 -14.48 0.39 -5.13
CA THR A 60 -13.13 0.57 -4.59
C THR A 60 -13.09 0.33 -3.09
N GLN A 61 -11.88 0.18 -2.56
CA GLN A 61 -11.64 0.08 -1.12
C GLN A 61 -12.01 1.39 -0.41
N PRO A 62 -12.68 1.34 0.77
CA PRO A 62 -13.25 2.53 1.37
C PRO A 62 -12.29 3.40 2.17
N LEU A 63 -11.15 2.84 2.64
CA LEU A 63 -10.32 3.49 3.66
C LEU A 63 -9.84 4.87 3.24
N TYR A 64 -9.38 5.02 2.00
CA TYR A 64 -8.84 6.30 1.55
C TYR A 64 -9.96 7.35 1.35
N ALA A 65 -11.15 6.95 0.87
CA ALA A 65 -12.30 7.85 0.84
C ALA A 65 -12.71 8.28 2.27
N TRP A 66 -12.72 7.36 3.25
CA TRP A 66 -12.96 7.71 4.65
C TRP A 66 -11.91 8.66 5.23
N PHE A 67 -10.68 8.57 4.76
CA PHE A 67 -9.63 9.51 5.13
C PHE A 67 -9.85 10.90 4.52
N LEU A 68 -10.28 10.99 3.25
CA LEU A 68 -10.52 12.25 2.56
C LEU A 68 -11.80 12.98 3.04
N ILE A 69 -12.88 12.25 3.35
CA ILE A 69 -14.17 12.82 3.75
C ILE A 69 -14.03 13.84 4.90
N PRO A 70 -13.42 13.55 6.07
CA PRO A 70 -13.27 14.52 7.13
C PRO A 70 -12.36 15.69 6.75
N ILE A 71 -11.35 15.47 5.92
CA ILE A 71 -10.48 16.55 5.44
C ILE A 71 -11.28 17.52 4.58
N TYR A 72 -12.08 17.01 3.63
CA TYR A 72 -12.90 17.85 2.76
C TYR A 72 -14.07 18.49 3.49
N TRP A 73 -14.59 17.84 4.53
CA TRP A 73 -15.64 18.42 5.35
C TRP A 73 -15.18 19.65 6.15
N ILE A 74 -13.91 19.65 6.62
CA ILE A 74 -13.35 20.73 7.44
C ILE A 74 -12.69 21.83 6.58
N PHE A 75 -11.99 21.46 5.50
CA PHE A 75 -11.11 22.34 4.74
C PHE A 75 -11.51 22.48 3.26
N ASP A 76 -12.69 22.00 2.89
CA ASP A 76 -13.08 21.80 1.49
C ASP A 76 -12.07 20.91 0.74
N ARG A 77 -12.17 20.83 -0.58
CA ARG A 77 -11.21 20.09 -1.42
C ARG A 77 -9.93 20.92 -1.57
N SER A 78 -9.15 21.00 -0.50
CA SER A 78 -7.93 21.81 -0.41
C SER A 78 -6.67 20.96 -0.60
N TRP A 79 -5.87 21.26 -1.65
CA TRP A 79 -4.59 20.61 -1.89
C TRP A 79 -3.62 20.75 -0.69
N TRP A 80 -3.65 21.90 -0.03
CA TRP A 80 -2.82 22.15 1.15
C TRP A 80 -3.21 21.26 2.33
N ALA A 81 -4.49 21.18 2.64
CA ALA A 81 -4.97 20.36 3.76
C ALA A 81 -4.67 18.87 3.53
N VAL A 82 -4.96 18.35 2.35
CA VAL A 82 -4.63 16.97 1.99
C VAL A 82 -3.14 16.72 2.12
N GLY A 83 -2.31 17.55 1.49
CA GLY A 83 -0.86 17.40 1.50
C GLY A 83 -0.26 17.48 2.91
N VAL A 84 -0.65 18.46 3.73
CA VAL A 84 -0.12 18.61 5.10
C VAL A 84 -0.52 17.44 6.00
N ILE A 85 -1.78 16.98 5.92
CA ILE A 85 -2.24 15.84 6.73
C ILE A 85 -1.52 14.56 6.28
N GLN A 86 -1.35 14.35 5.00
CA GLN A 86 -0.56 13.21 4.49
C GLN A 86 0.91 13.29 4.92
N ILE A 87 1.53 14.47 4.91
CA ILE A 87 2.88 14.65 5.45
C ILE A 87 2.93 14.29 6.94
N ALA A 88 1.90 14.63 7.73
CA ALA A 88 1.85 14.22 9.14
C ALA A 88 1.77 12.69 9.28
N VAL A 89 1.02 11.99 8.40
CA VAL A 89 1.01 10.53 8.35
C VAL A 89 2.38 9.96 7.96
N ALA A 90 3.08 10.55 6.97
CA ALA A 90 4.42 10.15 6.58
C ALA A 90 5.44 10.32 7.71
N VAL A 91 5.36 11.41 8.47
CA VAL A 91 6.16 11.63 9.69
C VAL A 91 5.85 10.56 10.73
N GLY A 92 4.58 10.26 10.97
CA GLY A 92 4.15 9.17 11.86
C GLY A 92 4.73 7.82 11.44
N THR A 93 4.68 7.51 10.14
CA THR A 93 5.27 6.30 9.57
C THR A 93 6.78 6.22 9.84
N ALA A 94 7.52 7.28 9.56
CA ALA A 94 8.96 7.34 9.80
C ALA A 94 9.30 7.17 11.29
N LEU A 95 8.51 7.77 12.19
CA LEU A 95 8.67 7.59 13.65
C LEU A 95 8.37 6.15 14.09
N LEU A 96 7.40 5.47 13.48
CA LEU A 96 7.15 4.05 13.74
C LEU A 96 8.31 3.16 13.24
N VAL A 97 8.91 3.45 12.08
CA VAL A 97 10.12 2.77 11.60
C VAL A 97 11.29 2.97 12.56
N TYR A 98 11.49 4.22 13.03
CA TYR A 98 12.49 4.52 14.06
C TYR A 98 12.28 3.69 15.31
N GLU A 99 11.04 3.63 15.82
CA GLU A 99 10.70 2.88 17.04
C GLU A 99 10.88 1.38 16.86
N LEU A 100 10.52 0.84 15.68
CA LEU A 100 10.74 -0.56 15.33
C LEU A 100 12.24 -0.91 15.36
N GLY A 101 13.06 -0.14 14.66
CA GLY A 101 14.51 -0.35 14.61
C GLY A 101 15.20 -0.14 15.96
N ARG A 102 14.77 0.89 16.72
CA ARG A 102 15.27 1.18 18.06
C ARG A 102 15.01 0.05 19.06
N ARG A 103 13.80 -0.54 19.02
CA ARG A 103 13.41 -1.62 19.92
C ARG A 103 14.04 -2.95 19.58
N LEU A 104 14.15 -3.26 18.29
CA LEU A 104 14.51 -4.60 17.86
C LEU A 104 15.97 -4.77 17.49
N VAL A 105 16.65 -3.69 17.08
CA VAL A 105 18.06 -3.73 16.64
C VAL A 105 18.92 -2.81 17.50
N SER A 106 18.86 -1.49 17.24
CA SER A 106 19.53 -0.47 18.03
C SER A 106 19.02 0.92 17.69
N GLN A 107 19.26 1.90 18.59
CA GLN A 107 18.86 3.29 18.36
C GLN A 107 19.51 3.88 17.08
N ARG A 108 20.76 3.51 16.79
CA ARG A 108 21.48 3.98 15.59
C ARG A 108 20.85 3.41 14.30
N VAL A 109 20.60 2.10 14.30
CA VAL A 109 19.95 1.44 13.17
C VAL A 109 18.53 2.01 12.98
N GLY A 110 17.75 2.17 14.04
CA GLY A 110 16.41 2.76 13.95
C GLY A 110 16.41 4.16 13.36
N LEU A 111 17.34 5.04 13.80
CA LEU A 111 17.44 6.40 13.28
C LEU A 111 17.77 6.42 11.78
N VAL A 112 18.81 5.71 11.36
CA VAL A 112 19.26 5.72 9.96
C VAL A 112 18.25 4.99 9.07
N ALA A 113 17.70 3.86 9.51
CA ALA A 113 16.69 3.13 8.74
C ALA A 113 15.42 3.96 8.52
N ALA A 114 14.96 4.71 9.52
CA ALA A 114 13.83 5.61 9.37
C ALA A 114 14.12 6.74 8.36
N CYS A 115 15.31 7.34 8.43
CA CYS A 115 15.73 8.35 7.45
C CYS A 115 15.84 7.75 6.03
N VAL A 116 16.44 6.57 5.88
CA VAL A 116 16.56 5.90 4.59
C VAL A 116 15.17 5.57 4.04
N ALA A 117 14.31 4.92 4.81
CA ALA A 117 12.98 4.52 4.36
C ALA A 117 12.13 5.73 3.92
N THR A 118 12.14 6.83 4.70
CA THR A 118 11.32 8.02 4.39
C THR A 118 11.87 8.85 3.21
N LEU A 119 13.17 8.71 2.89
CA LEU A 119 13.80 9.38 1.76
C LEU A 119 13.66 8.60 0.44
N ASN A 120 12.84 7.54 0.38
CA ASN A 120 12.53 6.88 -0.88
C ASN A 120 11.97 7.90 -1.88
N PRO A 121 12.61 8.10 -3.05
CA PRO A 121 12.19 9.13 -4.02
C PRO A 121 10.75 8.94 -4.51
N TYR A 122 10.31 7.69 -4.65
CA TYR A 122 8.93 7.38 -4.98
C TYR A 122 7.95 7.93 -3.93
N LEU A 123 8.22 7.70 -2.64
CA LEU A 123 7.35 8.13 -1.55
C LEU A 123 7.31 9.65 -1.39
N ILE A 124 8.43 10.34 -1.56
CA ILE A 124 8.50 11.80 -1.41
C ILE A 124 7.51 12.49 -2.34
N TRP A 125 7.35 11.99 -3.57
CA TRP A 125 6.41 12.54 -4.54
C TRP A 125 4.97 12.05 -4.28
N HIS A 126 4.79 10.73 -4.11
CA HIS A 126 3.45 10.14 -3.99
C HIS A 126 2.73 10.51 -2.68
N ASP A 127 3.48 10.72 -1.59
CA ASP A 127 2.89 11.02 -0.28
C ASP A 127 2.23 12.40 -0.20
N VAL A 128 2.45 13.29 -1.16
CA VAL A 128 1.80 14.61 -1.20
C VAL A 128 0.63 14.69 -2.19
N HIS A 129 0.53 13.71 -3.10
CA HIS A 129 -0.59 13.59 -4.03
C HIS A 129 -1.72 12.76 -3.43
N GLU A 130 -2.89 12.77 -4.05
CA GLU A 130 -4.02 11.92 -3.63
C GLU A 130 -3.71 10.44 -3.86
N ASN A 131 -3.09 9.82 -2.88
CA ASN A 131 -2.58 8.47 -2.99
C ASN A 131 -2.84 7.66 -1.71
N ARG A 132 -3.56 6.55 -1.83
CA ARG A 132 -3.89 5.66 -0.71
C ARG A 132 -2.67 4.96 -0.09
N GLU A 133 -1.58 4.83 -0.85
CA GLU A 133 -0.36 4.14 -0.40
C GLU A 133 0.26 4.81 0.82
N ILE A 134 -0.06 6.07 1.11
CA ILE A 134 0.33 6.74 2.35
C ILE A 134 -0.22 6.01 3.60
N LEU A 135 -1.47 5.54 3.54
CA LEU A 135 -2.10 4.77 4.61
C LEU A 135 -1.58 3.33 4.63
N ASP A 136 -1.33 2.73 3.46
CA ASP A 136 -0.76 1.38 3.36
C ASP A 136 0.60 1.30 4.06
N GLN A 137 1.47 2.31 3.89
CA GLN A 137 2.76 2.40 4.57
C GLN A 137 2.63 2.50 6.08
N PHE A 138 1.78 3.41 6.56
CA PHE A 138 1.56 3.61 7.99
C PHE A 138 1.06 2.33 8.64
N LEU A 139 0.07 1.69 8.03
CA LEU A 139 -0.51 0.44 8.53
C LEU A 139 0.47 -0.73 8.44
N ALA A 140 1.28 -0.83 7.39
CA ALA A 140 2.30 -1.87 7.26
C ALA A 140 3.32 -1.82 8.41
N VAL A 141 3.87 -0.63 8.71
CA VAL A 141 4.81 -0.46 9.82
C VAL A 141 4.14 -0.73 11.16
N ALA A 142 2.90 -0.23 11.36
CA ALA A 142 2.13 -0.46 12.58
C ALA A 142 1.87 -1.96 12.81
N ILE A 143 1.47 -2.70 11.76
CA ILE A 143 1.25 -4.16 11.83
C ILE A 143 2.54 -4.89 12.24
N VAL A 144 3.67 -4.57 11.60
CA VAL A 144 4.94 -5.21 11.96
C VAL A 144 5.34 -4.89 13.39
N LEU A 145 5.27 -3.63 13.80
CA LEU A 145 5.61 -3.22 15.16
C LEU A 145 4.71 -3.89 16.21
N LEU A 146 3.39 -3.90 16.00
CA LEU A 146 2.43 -4.53 16.89
C LEU A 146 2.64 -6.05 16.98
N THR A 147 2.87 -6.71 15.84
CA THR A 147 3.15 -8.15 15.79
C THR A 147 4.41 -8.49 16.57
N MET A 148 5.49 -7.72 16.40
CA MET A 148 6.74 -7.93 17.14
C MET A 148 6.60 -7.66 18.65
N ILE A 149 5.81 -6.66 19.05
CA ILE A 149 5.51 -6.40 20.48
C ILE A 149 4.69 -7.56 21.06
N LEU A 150 3.67 -8.03 20.33
CA LEU A 150 2.82 -9.14 20.76
C LEU A 150 3.58 -10.45 20.91
N ALA A 151 4.55 -10.72 20.05
CA ALA A 151 5.41 -11.89 20.16
C ALA A 151 6.16 -11.96 21.51
N GLY A 152 6.40 -10.80 22.15
CA GLY A 152 7.02 -10.72 23.49
C GLY A 152 6.03 -10.55 24.64
N ARG A 153 4.89 -9.86 24.44
CA ARG A 153 4.00 -9.43 25.55
C ARG A 153 2.71 -10.24 25.70
N ARG A 154 2.23 -10.92 24.65
CA ARG A 154 1.03 -11.77 24.65
C ARG A 154 -0.23 -11.11 25.24
N SER A 155 -0.45 -9.83 24.96
CA SER A 155 -1.58 -9.04 25.44
C SER A 155 -2.79 -9.20 24.54
N LEU A 156 -3.95 -9.58 25.10
CA LEU A 156 -5.20 -9.69 24.34
C LEU A 156 -5.65 -8.33 23.80
N TRP A 157 -5.50 -7.26 24.58
CA TRP A 157 -5.82 -5.90 24.12
C TRP A 157 -5.00 -5.49 22.89
N LEU A 158 -3.68 -5.68 22.94
CA LEU A 158 -2.83 -5.41 21.78
C LEU A 158 -3.18 -6.34 20.60
N GLY A 159 -3.64 -7.57 20.88
CA GLY A 159 -4.19 -8.47 19.87
C GLY A 159 -5.41 -7.88 19.18
N ALA A 160 -6.35 -7.30 19.92
CA ALA A 160 -7.52 -6.62 19.36
C ALA A 160 -7.10 -5.40 18.53
N VAL A 161 -6.15 -4.58 19.01
CA VAL A 161 -5.60 -3.44 18.26
C VAL A 161 -4.95 -3.90 16.95
N LEU A 162 -4.14 -4.98 16.98
CA LEU A 162 -3.57 -5.54 15.74
C LEU A 162 -4.67 -6.03 14.80
N GLY A 163 -5.72 -6.69 15.30
CA GLY A 163 -6.85 -7.15 14.50
C GLY A 163 -7.56 -6.01 13.78
N VAL A 164 -7.86 -4.91 14.48
CA VAL A 164 -8.46 -3.70 13.87
C VAL A 164 -7.49 -3.07 12.85
N THR A 165 -6.20 -2.98 13.17
CA THR A 165 -5.19 -2.43 12.25
C THR A 165 -5.10 -3.25 10.95
N LEU A 166 -5.17 -4.59 11.06
CA LEU A 166 -5.21 -5.50 9.92
C LEU A 166 -6.50 -5.31 9.07
N ALA A 167 -7.65 -5.12 9.73
CA ALA A 167 -8.90 -4.84 9.04
C ALA A 167 -8.84 -3.51 8.26
N LEU A 168 -8.31 -2.46 8.87
CA LEU A 168 -8.09 -1.18 8.17
C LEU A 168 -7.15 -1.35 6.98
N ALA A 169 -6.06 -2.11 7.12
CA ALA A 169 -5.17 -2.41 6.02
C ALA A 169 -5.88 -3.16 4.87
N ILE A 170 -6.76 -4.11 5.18
CA ILE A 170 -7.57 -4.84 4.18
C ILE A 170 -8.59 -3.89 3.52
N LEU A 171 -9.21 -2.99 4.29
CA LEU A 171 -10.14 -1.98 3.76
C LEU A 171 -9.43 -0.90 2.93
N GLY A 172 -8.14 -0.70 3.10
CA GLY A 172 -7.28 0.10 2.22
C GLY A 172 -6.78 -0.67 1.01
N ASN A 173 -6.47 -1.97 1.21
CA ASN A 173 -5.85 -2.80 0.18
C ASN A 173 -6.24 -4.28 0.34
N THR A 174 -7.20 -4.73 -0.44
CA THR A 174 -7.72 -6.11 -0.38
C THR A 174 -6.68 -7.18 -0.69
N ARG A 175 -5.52 -6.84 -1.25
CA ARG A 175 -4.38 -7.73 -1.41
C ARG A 175 -3.84 -8.25 -0.07
N LEU A 176 -4.12 -7.55 1.02
CA LEU A 176 -3.68 -7.90 2.38
C LEU A 176 -4.63 -8.86 3.11
N LEU A 177 -5.63 -9.41 2.40
CA LEU A 177 -6.67 -10.29 2.97
C LEU A 177 -6.11 -11.46 3.79
N PHE A 178 -4.99 -12.05 3.36
CA PHE A 178 -4.36 -13.19 4.05
C PHE A 178 -3.30 -12.78 5.09
N LEU A 179 -3.00 -11.49 5.21
CA LEU A 179 -2.01 -10.99 6.17
C LEU A 179 -2.33 -11.33 7.64
N PRO A 180 -3.61 -11.32 8.09
CA PRO A 180 -3.96 -11.75 9.45
C PRO A 180 -3.52 -13.18 9.77
N LEU A 181 -3.63 -14.10 8.80
CA LEU A 181 -3.19 -15.49 8.98
C LEU A 181 -1.67 -15.59 9.14
N ILE A 182 -0.90 -14.80 8.37
CA ILE A 182 0.55 -14.74 8.47
C ILE A 182 0.98 -14.19 9.84
N CYS A 183 0.37 -13.10 10.30
CA CYS A 183 0.63 -12.53 11.61
C CYS A 183 0.30 -13.55 12.73
N CYS A 184 -0.84 -14.24 12.65
CA CYS A 184 -1.24 -15.24 13.61
C CYS A 184 -0.30 -16.45 13.62
N ALA A 185 0.10 -16.96 12.44
CA ALA A 185 1.06 -18.05 12.32
C ALA A 185 2.41 -17.70 12.98
N PHE A 186 2.83 -16.43 12.86
CA PHE A 186 4.04 -15.94 13.51
C PHE A 186 3.89 -15.81 15.04
N LEU A 187 2.70 -15.48 15.54
CA LEU A 187 2.42 -15.29 16.96
C LEU A 187 2.21 -16.61 17.72
N VAL A 188 1.67 -17.62 17.03
CA VAL A 188 1.33 -18.90 17.64
C VAL A 188 2.60 -19.66 18.07
N GLY A 189 2.55 -20.21 19.28
CA GLY A 189 3.59 -21.04 19.87
C GLY A 189 2.99 -22.18 20.72
N ARG A 190 3.81 -22.81 21.55
CA ARG A 190 3.36 -23.95 22.37
C ARG A 190 2.39 -23.59 23.51
N GLU A 191 2.33 -22.32 23.90
CA GLU A 191 1.50 -21.87 25.02
C GLU A 191 0.09 -21.51 24.57
N GLN A 192 -0.94 -21.92 25.31
CA GLN A 192 -2.35 -21.61 25.03
C GLN A 192 -2.63 -20.10 24.87
N ARG A 193 -1.92 -19.27 25.64
CA ARG A 193 -2.10 -17.81 25.57
C ARG A 193 -1.75 -17.23 24.18
N THR A 194 -0.84 -17.86 23.44
CA THR A 194 -0.50 -17.41 22.09
C THR A 194 -1.64 -17.69 21.11
N TRP A 195 -2.34 -18.81 21.28
CA TRP A 195 -3.54 -19.15 20.52
C TRP A 195 -4.70 -18.21 20.83
N ALA A 196 -4.88 -17.87 22.13
CA ALA A 196 -5.88 -16.88 22.53
C ALA A 196 -5.61 -15.50 21.91
N VAL A 197 -4.36 -15.05 21.89
CA VAL A 197 -3.98 -13.81 21.21
C VAL A 197 -4.28 -13.88 19.71
N ALA A 198 -3.90 -14.96 19.03
CA ALA A 198 -4.18 -15.14 17.60
C ALA A 198 -5.70 -15.16 17.34
N GLY A 199 -6.48 -15.84 18.17
CA GLY A 199 -7.95 -15.81 18.11
C GLY A 199 -8.53 -14.42 18.26
N VAL A 200 -8.02 -13.61 19.19
CA VAL A 200 -8.46 -12.20 19.36
C VAL A 200 -8.06 -11.34 18.16
N VAL A 201 -6.88 -11.55 17.56
CA VAL A 201 -6.46 -10.86 16.33
C VAL A 201 -7.43 -11.16 15.19
N LEU A 202 -7.75 -12.43 14.95
CA LEU A 202 -8.67 -12.83 13.89
C LEU A 202 -10.10 -12.33 14.14
N ALA A 203 -10.59 -12.47 15.37
CA ALA A 203 -11.91 -11.99 15.75
C ALA A 203 -12.02 -10.46 15.63
N GLY A 204 -11.03 -9.71 16.12
CA GLY A 204 -10.98 -8.26 15.99
C GLY A 204 -10.93 -7.80 14.53
N CYS A 205 -10.15 -8.50 13.69
CA CYS A 205 -10.11 -8.23 12.26
C CYS A 205 -11.47 -8.51 11.59
N ALA A 206 -12.07 -9.67 11.85
CA ALA A 206 -13.36 -10.04 11.27
C ALA A 206 -14.46 -9.06 11.69
N LEU A 207 -14.56 -8.75 13.00
CA LEU A 207 -15.56 -7.82 13.54
C LEU A 207 -15.41 -6.41 12.94
N ALA A 208 -14.20 -5.94 12.72
CA ALA A 208 -13.97 -4.63 12.09
C ALA A 208 -14.30 -4.60 10.59
N LEU A 209 -14.24 -5.74 9.89
CA LEU A 209 -14.62 -5.86 8.47
C LEU A 209 -16.15 -6.00 8.27
N VAL A 210 -16.85 -6.61 9.24
CA VAL A 210 -18.29 -6.92 9.15
C VAL A 210 -19.16 -5.71 8.77
N PRO A 211 -19.02 -4.52 9.40
CA PRO A 211 -19.87 -3.37 9.06
C PRO A 211 -19.80 -2.99 7.57
N TRP A 212 -18.61 -3.03 6.98
CA TRP A 212 -18.43 -2.72 5.56
C TRP A 212 -19.04 -3.79 4.65
N VAL A 213 -18.84 -5.06 4.96
CA VAL A 213 -19.37 -6.17 4.17
C VAL A 213 -20.91 -6.21 4.27
N VAL A 214 -21.49 -5.97 5.45
CA VAL A 214 -22.94 -5.87 5.65
C VAL A 214 -23.51 -4.67 4.90
N ARG A 215 -22.87 -3.51 5.00
CA ARG A 215 -23.26 -2.33 4.20
C ARG A 215 -23.27 -2.66 2.71
N ASN A 216 -22.26 -3.33 2.19
CA ASN A 216 -22.21 -3.68 0.77
C ASN A 216 -23.32 -4.66 0.39
N LYS A 217 -23.66 -5.62 1.28
CA LYS A 217 -24.82 -6.50 1.05
C LYS A 217 -26.14 -5.72 0.99
N VAL A 218 -26.35 -4.79 1.90
CA VAL A 218 -27.59 -4.01 1.99
C VAL A 218 -27.71 -3.00 0.85
N SER A 219 -26.61 -2.30 0.52
CA SER A 219 -26.64 -1.16 -0.39
C SER A 219 -26.29 -1.50 -1.85
N VAL A 220 -25.50 -2.57 -2.08
CA VAL A 220 -25.02 -2.97 -3.42
C VAL A 220 -25.55 -4.35 -3.83
N GLY A 221 -25.95 -5.19 -2.87
CA GLY A 221 -26.60 -6.48 -3.12
C GLY A 221 -25.72 -7.72 -2.91
N CYS A 222 -24.43 -7.59 -2.63
CA CYS A 222 -23.53 -8.73 -2.44
C CYS A 222 -22.58 -8.60 -1.24
N PHE A 223 -22.28 -9.74 -0.59
CA PHE A 223 -21.27 -9.80 0.45
C PHE A 223 -19.88 -9.74 -0.18
N THR A 224 -19.22 -8.58 -0.09
CA THR A 224 -17.89 -8.39 -0.65
C THR A 224 -17.16 -7.24 0.04
N LEU A 225 -15.83 -7.23 -0.02
CA LEU A 225 -15.00 -6.10 0.37
C LEU A 225 -14.94 -5.06 -0.75
N THR A 226 -14.85 -5.51 -2.00
CA THR A 226 -14.87 -4.70 -3.21
C THR A 226 -15.48 -5.47 -4.37
N THR A 227 -16.09 -4.77 -5.32
CA THR A 227 -16.65 -5.36 -6.55
C THR A 227 -15.69 -5.25 -7.74
N ASP A 228 -14.54 -4.56 -7.61
CA ASP A 228 -13.57 -4.37 -8.69
C ASP A 228 -12.75 -5.66 -8.99
N THR A 229 -13.41 -6.64 -9.57
CA THR A 229 -12.74 -7.82 -10.14
C THR A 229 -12.31 -7.62 -11.59
N ARG A 230 -12.73 -6.51 -12.22
CA ARG A 230 -12.29 -6.14 -13.56
C ARG A 230 -10.78 -5.86 -13.58
N ALA A 231 -10.24 -5.20 -12.56
CA ALA A 231 -8.81 -4.99 -12.43
C ALA A 231 -8.04 -6.33 -12.33
N LEU A 232 -8.61 -7.32 -11.61
CA LEU A 232 -8.03 -8.67 -11.56
C LEU A 232 -8.06 -9.35 -12.93
N TRP A 233 -9.14 -9.20 -13.71
CA TRP A 233 -9.23 -9.73 -15.07
C TRP A 233 -8.25 -9.01 -16.01
N LYS A 234 -8.15 -7.70 -15.96
CA LYS A 234 -7.16 -6.94 -16.74
C LYS A 234 -5.72 -7.39 -16.47
N ALA A 235 -5.44 -7.86 -15.26
CA ALA A 235 -4.14 -8.43 -14.89
C ALA A 235 -4.00 -9.91 -15.29
N ASN A 236 -5.06 -10.58 -15.75
CA ASN A 236 -5.10 -12.02 -16.01
C ASN A 236 -5.93 -12.36 -17.26
N ASN A 237 -5.45 -11.95 -18.43
CA ASN A 237 -6.05 -12.29 -19.72
C ASN A 237 -4.97 -12.38 -20.82
N PRO A 238 -5.26 -12.90 -22.02
CA PRO A 238 -4.27 -13.11 -23.07
C PRO A 238 -3.52 -11.83 -23.51
N ASN A 239 -4.15 -10.65 -23.42
CA ASN A 239 -3.55 -9.40 -23.87
C ASN A 239 -2.64 -8.75 -22.80
N THR A 240 -2.73 -9.18 -21.55
CA THR A 240 -2.04 -8.55 -20.42
C THR A 240 -0.53 -8.55 -20.61
N TYR A 241 0.04 -9.70 -20.97
CA TYR A 241 1.50 -9.83 -21.11
C TYR A 241 2.07 -8.82 -22.12
N ALA A 242 1.47 -8.75 -23.30
CA ALA A 242 1.92 -7.85 -24.37
C ALA A 242 1.74 -6.36 -23.99
N THR A 243 0.63 -6.03 -23.33
CA THR A 243 0.35 -4.66 -22.86
C THR A 243 1.41 -4.20 -21.86
N LEU A 244 1.71 -5.03 -20.86
CA LEU A 244 2.72 -4.70 -19.83
C LEU A 244 4.15 -4.70 -20.42
N ALA A 245 4.46 -5.62 -21.33
CA ALA A 245 5.75 -5.64 -22.03
C ALA A 245 6.00 -4.40 -22.91
N ALA A 246 4.92 -3.78 -23.39
CA ALA A 246 4.98 -2.51 -24.11
C ALA A 246 5.15 -1.27 -23.18
N GLY A 247 5.38 -1.47 -21.88
CA GLY A 247 5.54 -0.39 -20.90
C GLY A 247 4.23 0.31 -20.51
N LYS A 248 3.08 -0.28 -20.82
CA LYS A 248 1.75 0.19 -20.44
C LYS A 248 1.31 -0.44 -19.11
N TRP A 249 0.20 0.05 -18.57
CA TRP A 249 -0.38 -0.49 -17.35
C TRP A 249 -1.59 -1.40 -17.62
N ILE A 250 -2.06 -2.12 -16.59
CA ILE A 250 -3.24 -3.01 -16.73
C ILE A 250 -4.50 -2.25 -17.18
N ASP A 251 -4.60 -0.95 -16.90
CA ASP A 251 -5.73 -0.14 -17.36
C ASP A 251 -5.77 0.04 -18.88
N ASP A 252 -4.62 -0.08 -19.54
CA ASP A 252 -4.48 -0.02 -21.00
C ASP A 252 -4.78 -1.36 -21.70
N VAL A 253 -5.02 -2.43 -20.93
CA VAL A 253 -5.46 -3.72 -21.50
C VAL A 253 -6.81 -3.52 -22.20
N PRO A 254 -6.96 -3.94 -23.47
CA PRO A 254 -8.19 -3.77 -24.22
C PRO A 254 -9.42 -4.27 -23.47
N PRO A 255 -10.52 -3.50 -23.43
CA PRO A 255 -11.76 -3.94 -22.81
C PRO A 255 -12.38 -5.10 -23.62
N LEU A 256 -13.30 -5.84 -22.99
CA LEU A 256 -14.11 -6.82 -23.70
C LEU A 256 -15.08 -6.12 -24.66
N PRO A 257 -15.39 -6.74 -25.83
CA PRO A 257 -16.47 -6.26 -26.67
C PRO A 257 -17.78 -6.19 -25.87
N ASN A 258 -18.50 -5.07 -25.98
CA ASN A 258 -19.77 -4.82 -25.27
C ASN A 258 -19.63 -4.90 -23.73
N GLU A 259 -18.47 -4.49 -23.19
CA GLU A 259 -18.26 -4.43 -21.76
C GLU A 259 -19.32 -3.53 -21.08
N PRO A 260 -20.06 -4.04 -20.06
CA PRO A 260 -21.01 -3.19 -19.35
C PRO A 260 -20.29 -2.03 -18.62
N PRO A 261 -20.92 -0.86 -18.45
CA PRO A 261 -20.28 0.31 -17.84
C PRO A 261 -19.80 0.01 -16.42
N THR A 262 -18.64 0.60 -16.05
CA THR A 262 -18.16 0.55 -14.66
C THR A 262 -18.88 1.60 -13.82
N PRO A 263 -18.93 1.46 -12.47
CA PRO A 263 -19.47 2.50 -11.60
C PRO A 263 -18.77 3.86 -11.79
N GLU A 264 -17.46 3.85 -12.00
CA GLU A 264 -16.64 5.03 -12.28
C GLU A 264 -17.03 5.69 -13.62
N PHE A 265 -17.20 4.88 -14.68
CA PHE A 265 -17.68 5.39 -15.97
C PHE A 265 -19.11 5.95 -15.85
N ALA A 266 -19.99 5.27 -15.11
CA ALA A 266 -21.34 5.78 -14.86
C ALA A 266 -21.31 7.12 -14.11
N GLY A 267 -20.37 7.30 -13.17
CA GLY A 267 -20.12 8.58 -12.51
C GLY A 267 -19.67 9.68 -13.45
N ALA A 268 -18.70 9.40 -14.30
CA ALA A 268 -18.24 10.33 -15.33
C ALA A 268 -19.35 10.70 -16.32
N TYR A 269 -20.13 9.71 -16.76
CA TYR A 269 -21.28 9.92 -17.63
C TYR A 269 -22.36 10.79 -16.95
N TYR A 270 -22.66 10.52 -15.67
CA TYR A 270 -23.59 11.34 -14.91
C TYR A 270 -23.15 12.80 -14.77
N LYS A 271 -21.85 13.04 -14.54
CA LYS A 271 -21.30 14.41 -14.45
C LYS A 271 -21.49 15.19 -15.75
N VAL A 272 -21.44 14.51 -16.91
CA VAL A 272 -21.57 15.17 -18.22
C VAL A 272 -23.02 15.31 -18.68
N TYR A 273 -23.82 14.26 -18.51
CA TYR A 273 -25.16 14.17 -19.10
C TYR A 273 -26.32 14.27 -18.11
N GLY A 274 -26.04 14.23 -16.79
CA GLY A 274 -27.09 14.21 -15.76
C GLY A 274 -27.94 12.93 -15.76
N LYS A 275 -27.53 11.89 -16.51
CA LYS A 275 -28.31 10.64 -16.67
C LYS A 275 -27.60 9.49 -15.92
N VAL A 276 -28.38 8.69 -15.22
CA VAL A 276 -27.90 7.51 -14.51
C VAL A 276 -27.79 6.34 -15.48
N LEU A 277 -26.61 5.71 -15.52
CA LEU A 277 -26.42 4.43 -16.18
C LEU A 277 -26.63 3.30 -15.16
N PRO A 278 -27.46 2.29 -15.42
CA PRO A 278 -27.62 1.16 -14.53
C PRO A 278 -26.35 0.30 -14.53
N VAL A 279 -25.83 -0.02 -13.33
CA VAL A 279 -24.65 -0.87 -13.14
C VAL A 279 -24.97 -1.94 -12.11
N ASP A 280 -25.00 -3.21 -12.51
CA ASP A 280 -25.02 -4.35 -11.57
C ASP A 280 -23.59 -4.76 -11.23
N GLU A 281 -23.06 -4.16 -10.15
CA GLU A 281 -21.70 -4.44 -9.70
C GLU A 281 -21.50 -5.90 -9.29
N CYS A 282 -22.52 -6.53 -8.71
CA CYS A 282 -22.44 -7.92 -8.24
C CYS A 282 -22.41 -8.93 -9.39
N ALA A 283 -23.21 -8.71 -10.43
CA ALA A 283 -23.17 -9.52 -11.63
C ALA A 283 -21.83 -9.37 -12.35
N ARG A 284 -21.34 -8.13 -12.49
CA ARG A 284 -20.01 -7.84 -13.05
C ARG A 284 -18.89 -8.52 -12.27
N MET A 285 -18.91 -8.42 -10.95
CA MET A 285 -17.92 -9.07 -10.09
C MET A 285 -17.87 -10.59 -10.34
N ARG A 286 -19.03 -11.24 -10.40
CA ARG A 286 -19.12 -12.69 -10.69
C ARG A 286 -18.61 -13.02 -12.09
N PHE A 287 -18.99 -12.23 -13.08
CA PHE A 287 -18.57 -12.39 -14.48
C PHE A 287 -17.06 -12.35 -14.64
N TYR A 288 -16.40 -11.27 -14.18
CA TYR A 288 -14.95 -11.16 -14.28
C TYR A 288 -14.20 -12.19 -13.46
N ARG A 289 -14.71 -12.53 -12.28
CA ARG A 289 -14.12 -13.61 -11.47
C ARG A 289 -14.16 -14.94 -12.22
N HIS A 290 -15.26 -15.24 -12.89
CA HIS A 290 -15.38 -16.45 -13.71
C HIS A 290 -14.33 -16.47 -14.85
N LEU A 291 -14.21 -15.38 -15.58
CA LEU A 291 -13.22 -15.25 -16.67
C LEU A 291 -11.77 -15.42 -16.17
N VAL A 292 -11.44 -14.86 -15.00
CA VAL A 292 -10.10 -15.04 -14.41
C VAL A 292 -9.80 -16.49 -14.10
N PHE A 293 -10.73 -17.19 -13.42
CA PHE A 293 -10.53 -18.60 -13.09
C PHE A 293 -10.52 -19.49 -14.34
N GLN A 294 -11.33 -19.16 -15.33
CA GLN A 294 -11.30 -19.83 -16.63
C GLN A 294 -9.92 -19.65 -17.29
N PHE A 295 -9.41 -18.41 -17.38
CA PHE A 295 -8.08 -18.15 -17.93
C PHE A 295 -6.97 -18.93 -17.19
N TRP A 296 -7.00 -18.95 -15.86
CA TRP A 296 -5.99 -19.69 -15.08
C TRP A 296 -6.03 -21.21 -15.35
N ARG A 297 -7.23 -21.76 -15.52
CA ARG A 297 -7.41 -23.19 -15.81
C ARG A 297 -7.02 -23.55 -17.23
N ASP A 298 -7.44 -22.73 -18.20
CA ASP A 298 -7.33 -23.06 -19.61
C ASP A 298 -5.96 -22.63 -20.19
N HIS A 299 -5.28 -21.65 -19.56
CA HIS A 299 -3.99 -21.09 -20.00
C HIS A 299 -2.92 -21.07 -18.88
N PRO A 300 -2.59 -22.18 -18.22
CA PRO A 300 -1.67 -22.18 -17.07
C PRO A 300 -0.26 -21.70 -17.44
N GLY A 301 0.22 -21.99 -18.66
CA GLY A 301 1.52 -21.51 -19.15
C GLY A 301 1.58 -20.00 -19.33
N GLU A 302 0.53 -19.39 -19.84
CA GLU A 302 0.45 -17.92 -19.94
C GLU A 302 0.34 -17.27 -18.56
N LYS A 303 -0.44 -17.89 -17.67
CA LYS A 303 -0.50 -17.44 -16.27
C LYS A 303 0.86 -17.49 -15.58
N ALA A 304 1.67 -18.52 -15.82
CA ALA A 304 3.02 -18.62 -15.28
C ALA A 304 3.94 -17.51 -15.82
N LYS A 305 3.84 -17.17 -17.11
CA LYS A 305 4.55 -16.01 -17.70
C LYS A 305 4.14 -14.70 -17.06
N LEU A 306 2.83 -14.47 -16.87
CA LEU A 306 2.32 -13.28 -16.18
C LEU A 306 2.79 -13.21 -14.73
N ALA A 307 2.86 -14.32 -14.01
CA ALA A 307 3.37 -14.37 -12.65
C ALA A 307 4.86 -13.98 -12.59
N GLY A 308 5.67 -14.47 -13.51
CA GLY A 308 7.07 -14.07 -13.65
C GLY A 308 7.23 -12.57 -13.97
N GLN A 309 6.45 -12.06 -14.93
CA GLN A 309 6.43 -10.64 -15.28
C GLN A 309 6.00 -9.77 -14.09
N ALA A 310 4.94 -10.15 -13.38
CA ALA A 310 4.47 -9.42 -12.21
C ALA A 310 5.50 -9.41 -11.07
N SER A 311 6.21 -10.52 -10.86
CA SER A 311 7.32 -10.57 -9.88
C SER A 311 8.45 -9.63 -10.29
N TRP A 312 8.84 -9.64 -11.55
CA TRP A 312 9.86 -8.72 -12.07
C TRP A 312 9.44 -7.27 -11.87
N MET A 313 8.23 -6.88 -12.30
CA MET A 313 7.70 -5.52 -12.18
C MET A 313 7.58 -5.05 -10.72
N LEU A 314 7.30 -5.96 -9.77
CA LEU A 314 7.28 -5.62 -8.35
C LEU A 314 8.67 -5.22 -7.84
N TRP A 315 9.72 -5.93 -8.29
CA TRP A 315 11.10 -5.74 -7.85
C TRP A 315 11.93 -4.87 -8.79
N ASP A 316 11.33 -4.34 -9.86
CA ASP A 316 12.03 -3.42 -10.75
C ASP A 316 12.51 -2.19 -9.96
N PRO A 317 13.82 -1.85 -10.03
CA PRO A 317 14.33 -0.62 -9.44
C PRO A 317 13.69 0.65 -10.00
N GLN A 318 13.24 0.60 -11.26
CA GLN A 318 12.56 1.72 -11.92
C GLN A 318 11.06 1.67 -11.62
N ALA A 319 10.46 2.81 -11.26
CA ALA A 319 9.02 2.93 -11.24
C ALA A 319 8.47 2.82 -12.67
N ILE A 320 7.38 2.07 -12.83
CA ILE A 320 6.72 1.95 -14.13
C ILE A 320 6.29 3.33 -14.61
N ARG A 321 6.52 3.62 -15.89
CA ARG A 321 6.31 4.95 -16.48
C ARG A 321 4.91 5.53 -16.26
N THR A 322 3.89 4.69 -16.15
CA THR A 322 2.49 5.07 -15.95
C THR A 322 2.09 5.27 -14.49
N GLU A 323 2.96 4.93 -13.51
CA GLU A 323 2.69 5.19 -12.10
C GLU A 323 3.00 6.66 -11.76
N GLY A 324 2.03 7.55 -12.00
CA GLY A 324 2.09 8.95 -11.58
C GLY A 324 3.11 9.79 -12.34
N ARG A 325 3.28 9.58 -13.64
CA ARG A 325 3.88 10.60 -14.50
C ARG A 325 2.83 11.66 -14.78
N ALA A 326 2.92 12.77 -14.08
CA ALA A 326 2.61 14.03 -14.74
C ALA A 326 3.66 14.20 -15.84
N GLU A 327 3.23 14.46 -17.07
CA GLU A 327 4.12 14.80 -18.21
C GLU A 327 4.75 16.19 -18.01
N SER A 328 5.24 16.46 -16.81
CA SER A 328 5.71 17.81 -16.45
C SER A 328 7.07 18.15 -17.08
N GLY A 329 7.84 17.15 -17.54
CA GLY A 329 9.17 17.37 -18.14
C GLY A 329 10.14 18.15 -17.24
N GLY A 330 9.84 18.27 -15.95
CA GLY A 330 10.55 19.13 -15.03
C GLY A 330 11.75 18.43 -14.38
N ALA A 331 12.54 19.21 -13.62
CA ALA A 331 13.70 18.72 -12.86
C ALA A 331 13.33 17.62 -11.87
N VAL A 332 12.10 17.58 -11.38
CA VAL A 332 11.58 16.54 -10.48
C VAL A 332 11.48 15.20 -11.19
N ASP A 333 11.05 15.16 -12.45
CA ASP A 333 10.95 13.92 -13.22
C ASP A 333 12.34 13.36 -13.54
N VAL A 334 13.29 14.21 -13.91
CA VAL A 334 14.69 13.82 -14.16
C VAL A 334 15.30 13.25 -12.87
N LEU A 335 15.08 13.90 -11.72
CA LEU A 335 15.57 13.41 -10.44
C LEU A 335 14.96 12.04 -10.08
N ARG A 336 13.68 11.83 -10.37
CA ARG A 336 13.02 10.53 -10.18
C ARG A 336 13.58 9.46 -11.08
N GLU A 337 13.85 9.74 -12.34
CA GLU A 337 14.40 8.78 -13.30
C GLU A 337 15.76 8.23 -12.87
N TRP A 338 16.60 9.05 -12.25
CA TRP A 338 17.94 8.65 -11.81
C TRP A 338 18.00 8.26 -10.34
N ALA A 339 17.35 9.03 -9.47
CA ALA A 339 17.43 8.81 -8.03
C ALA A 339 16.69 7.54 -7.61
N GLN A 340 15.55 7.22 -8.22
CA GLN A 340 14.75 6.04 -7.86
C GLN A 340 15.48 4.72 -8.12
N PRO A 341 16.05 4.45 -9.32
CA PRO A 341 16.82 3.22 -9.56
C PRO A 341 18.06 3.12 -8.68
N ALA A 342 18.83 4.20 -8.55
CA ALA A 342 20.02 4.22 -7.71
C ALA A 342 19.71 3.91 -6.24
N TYR A 343 18.66 4.54 -5.71
CA TYR A 343 18.16 4.27 -4.36
C TYR A 343 17.71 2.80 -4.20
N SER A 344 16.90 2.29 -5.12
CA SER A 344 16.35 0.94 -5.03
C SER A 344 17.42 -0.12 -5.14
N ILE A 345 18.37 0.03 -6.07
CA ILE A 345 19.50 -0.91 -6.24
C ILE A 345 20.37 -0.94 -4.96
N ALA A 346 20.74 0.25 -4.45
CA ALA A 346 21.52 0.32 -3.22
C ALA A 346 20.79 -0.31 -2.03
N LEU A 347 19.47 -0.03 -1.91
CA LEU A 347 18.62 -0.58 -0.87
C LEU A 347 18.56 -2.11 -0.95
N PHE A 348 18.36 -2.68 -2.15
CA PHE A 348 18.24 -4.12 -2.34
C PHE A 348 19.54 -4.84 -2.07
N VAL A 349 20.66 -4.35 -2.62
CA VAL A 349 21.98 -4.96 -2.41
C VAL A 349 22.34 -4.97 -0.92
N LEU A 350 22.22 -3.82 -0.25
CA LEU A 350 22.53 -3.72 1.17
C LEU A 350 21.52 -4.48 2.02
N GLY A 351 20.24 -4.53 1.63
CA GLY A 351 19.19 -5.28 2.32
C GLY A 351 19.44 -6.78 2.29
N ILE A 352 19.82 -7.35 1.13
CA ILE A 352 20.19 -8.77 1.00
C ILE A 352 21.38 -9.10 1.90
N LEU A 353 22.40 -8.24 1.90
CA LEU A 353 23.58 -8.44 2.76
C LEU A 353 23.25 -8.31 4.25
N GLY A 354 22.27 -7.47 4.60
CA GLY A 354 21.94 -7.13 5.98
C GLY A 354 20.87 -7.98 6.64
N VAL A 355 20.07 -8.74 5.88
CA VAL A 355 18.96 -9.53 6.44
C VAL A 355 19.46 -10.52 7.52
N TRP A 356 20.64 -11.10 7.33
CA TRP A 356 21.28 -12.03 8.27
C TRP A 356 21.80 -11.37 9.55
N LEU A 357 21.86 -10.03 9.57
CA LEU A 357 22.32 -9.24 10.71
C LEU A 357 21.15 -8.73 11.58
N LEU A 358 19.93 -8.91 11.11
CA LEU A 358 18.75 -8.62 11.90
C LEU A 358 18.46 -9.72 12.93
N PRO A 359 17.77 -9.42 14.04
CA PRO A 359 17.27 -10.45 14.95
C PRO A 359 16.43 -11.48 14.18
N GLY A 360 16.69 -12.78 14.37
CA GLY A 360 16.15 -13.85 13.54
C GLY A 360 14.63 -13.82 13.37
N ARG A 361 13.88 -13.47 14.42
CA ARG A 361 12.42 -13.29 14.33
C ARG A 361 12.02 -12.15 13.38
N LEU A 362 12.70 -11.01 13.46
CA LEU A 362 12.41 -9.88 12.58
C LEU A 362 12.81 -10.20 11.12
N ALA A 363 13.98 -10.83 10.93
CA ALA A 363 14.45 -11.26 9.62
C ALA A 363 13.46 -12.23 8.96
N LEU A 364 13.06 -13.29 9.69
CA LEU A 364 12.10 -14.27 9.20
C LEU A 364 10.75 -13.62 8.85
N PHE A 365 10.19 -12.82 9.76
CA PHE A 365 8.91 -12.16 9.52
C PHE A 365 8.98 -11.20 8.32
N GLY A 366 10.06 -10.41 8.22
CA GLY A 366 10.30 -9.52 7.08
C GLY A 366 10.37 -10.27 5.75
N VAL A 367 11.13 -11.36 5.69
CA VAL A 367 11.24 -12.21 4.48
C VAL A 367 9.89 -12.80 4.11
N VAL A 368 9.12 -13.33 5.08
CA VAL A 368 7.77 -13.87 4.85
C VAL A 368 6.82 -12.81 4.30
N LEU A 369 6.87 -11.57 4.83
CA LEU A 369 6.04 -10.48 4.35
C LEU A 369 6.40 -10.07 2.91
N LEU A 370 7.69 -9.96 2.58
CA LEU A 370 8.14 -9.63 1.23
C LEU A 370 7.81 -10.76 0.24
N ALA A 371 7.95 -12.02 0.65
CA ALA A 371 7.51 -13.17 -0.13
C ALA A 371 5.98 -13.15 -0.36
N TYR A 372 5.20 -12.83 0.67
CA TYR A 372 3.75 -12.66 0.55
C TYR A 372 3.39 -11.58 -0.49
N GLN A 373 4.04 -10.41 -0.46
CA GLN A 373 3.80 -9.36 -1.46
C GLN A 373 4.12 -9.86 -2.88
N THR A 374 5.19 -10.64 -3.04
CA THR A 374 5.56 -11.23 -4.33
C THR A 374 4.51 -12.23 -4.80
N LEU A 375 4.04 -13.13 -3.92
CA LEU A 375 2.99 -14.10 -4.26
C LEU A 375 1.67 -13.42 -4.65
N VAL A 376 1.30 -12.37 -3.93
CA VAL A 376 0.09 -11.58 -4.27
C VAL A 376 0.25 -10.86 -5.61
N ALA A 377 1.44 -10.32 -5.90
CA ALA A 377 1.74 -9.73 -7.20
C ALA A 377 1.65 -10.77 -8.32
N MET A 378 2.15 -11.98 -8.11
CA MET A 378 2.01 -13.10 -9.05
C MET A 378 0.54 -13.44 -9.34
N GLY A 379 -0.34 -13.32 -8.36
CA GLY A 379 -1.78 -13.54 -8.53
C GLY A 379 -2.49 -12.41 -9.28
N PHE A 380 -2.00 -11.16 -9.11
CA PHE A 380 -2.61 -9.96 -9.67
C PHE A 380 -1.67 -9.26 -10.67
N ALA A 381 -0.96 -8.22 -10.25
CA ALA A 381 0.02 -7.47 -11.04
C ALA A 381 1.11 -6.93 -10.12
N GLY A 382 2.32 -6.84 -10.62
CA GLY A 382 3.44 -6.22 -9.93
C GLY A 382 3.57 -4.74 -10.29
N ALA A 383 3.88 -3.92 -9.28
CA ALA A 383 4.17 -2.52 -9.46
C ALA A 383 4.97 -2.01 -8.26
N THR A 384 5.77 -0.98 -8.46
CA THR A 384 6.58 -0.34 -7.40
C THR A 384 5.71 0.07 -6.21
N ARG A 385 4.53 0.66 -6.45
CA ARG A 385 3.60 1.10 -5.40
C ARG A 385 3.14 0.01 -4.44
N TYR A 386 3.17 -1.25 -4.85
CA TYR A 386 2.76 -2.37 -4.00
C TYR A 386 3.87 -2.89 -3.10
N ARG A 387 5.13 -2.66 -3.48
CA ARG A 387 6.32 -3.02 -2.70
C ARG A 387 6.71 -1.93 -1.71
N VAL A 388 6.70 -0.68 -2.16
CA VAL A 388 7.26 0.46 -1.42
C VAL A 388 6.71 0.62 0.01
N PRO A 389 5.43 0.33 0.32
CA PRO A 389 4.94 0.30 1.70
C PRO A 389 5.71 -0.64 2.63
N TRP A 390 6.44 -1.62 2.10
CA TRP A 390 7.20 -2.65 2.83
C TRP A 390 8.72 -2.44 2.77
N ASP A 391 9.22 -1.48 1.98
CA ASP A 391 10.65 -1.21 1.79
C ASP A 391 11.36 -0.80 3.09
N PHE A 392 10.65 -0.37 4.12
CA PHE A 392 11.22 -0.11 5.45
C PHE A 392 11.87 -1.35 6.08
N LEU A 393 11.39 -2.56 5.76
CA LEU A 393 12.01 -3.82 6.20
C LEU A 393 13.39 -3.99 5.57
N ILE A 394 13.51 -3.66 4.29
CA ILE A 394 14.76 -3.69 3.56
C ILE A 394 15.70 -2.59 4.07
N ALA A 395 15.16 -1.39 4.38
CA ALA A 395 15.94 -0.29 4.95
C ALA A 395 16.52 -0.63 6.33
N LEU A 396 15.80 -1.36 7.18
CA LEU A 396 16.31 -1.87 8.44
C LEU A 396 17.48 -2.84 8.23
N ALA A 397 17.34 -3.78 7.28
CA ALA A 397 18.39 -4.73 6.95
C ALA A 397 19.62 -4.01 6.34
N ALA A 398 19.42 -3.14 5.35
CA ALA A 398 20.48 -2.37 4.72
C ALA A 398 21.28 -1.54 5.74
N THR A 399 20.58 -0.89 6.66
CA THR A 399 21.22 -0.10 7.71
C THR A 399 22.01 -0.97 8.69
N ALA A 400 21.52 -2.17 9.01
CA ALA A 400 22.26 -3.13 9.85
C ALA A 400 23.56 -3.56 9.16
N ALA A 401 23.56 -3.80 7.83
CA ALA A 401 24.77 -4.12 7.06
C ALA A 401 25.81 -2.99 7.12
N VAL A 402 25.37 -1.75 6.91
CA VAL A 402 26.27 -0.58 6.94
C VAL A 402 26.92 -0.43 8.31
N TRP A 403 26.14 -0.51 9.40
CA TRP A 403 26.69 -0.39 10.75
C TRP A 403 27.63 -1.53 11.12
N TRP A 404 27.31 -2.76 10.72
CA TRP A 404 28.20 -3.89 10.91
C TRP A 404 29.54 -3.67 10.22
N ALA A 405 29.56 -3.18 8.97
CA ALA A 405 30.77 -2.89 8.23
C ALA A 405 31.61 -1.79 8.89
N ILE A 406 30.98 -0.72 9.39
CA ILE A 406 31.65 0.38 10.11
C ILE A 406 32.29 -0.13 11.41
N ASP A 407 31.53 -0.90 12.21
CA ASP A 407 32.03 -1.41 13.49
C ASP A 407 33.17 -2.42 13.29
N ARG A 408 33.13 -3.24 12.23
CA ARG A 408 34.21 -4.16 11.88
C ARG A 408 35.48 -3.42 11.47
N ARG A 409 35.36 -2.32 10.72
CA ARG A 409 36.54 -1.48 10.36
C ARG A 409 37.18 -0.85 11.59
N ARG A 410 36.37 -0.29 12.50
CA ARG A 410 36.87 0.34 13.75
C ARG A 410 37.61 -0.66 14.64
N ARG A 411 37.12 -1.88 14.76
CA ARG A 411 37.83 -2.94 15.52
C ARG A 411 39.19 -3.31 14.93
N ARG A 412 39.31 -3.29 13.58
CA ARG A 412 40.57 -3.57 12.91
C ARG A 412 41.58 -2.43 13.00
N SER A 413 41.14 -1.19 13.18
CA SER A 413 42.05 -0.03 13.32
C SER A 413 42.56 0.16 14.74
N VAL A 414 42.07 -0.60 15.72
CA VAL A 414 42.45 -0.56 17.15
C VAL A 414 43.29 -1.81 17.54
N ALA A 415 43.25 -2.85 16.71
CA ALA A 415 44.09 -4.04 16.83
C ALA A 415 45.37 -3.91 16.00
#